data_291b4c6057eb81ba1c1c9dcbd15ff13c
#
_entry.id   291b4c6057eb81ba1c1c9dcbd15ff13c
#
_cell.length_a   1.000
_cell.length_b   1.000
_cell.length_c   1.000
_cell.angle_alpha   90.00
_cell.angle_beta   90.00
_cell.angle_gamma   90.00
#
_symmetry.space_group_name_H-M   'P 1'
#
loop_
_entity.id
_entity.type
_entity.pdbx_description
1 polymer ?
#
loop_
_entity_poly.entity_id
_entity_poly.type
_entity_poly.pdbx_seq_one_letter_code
_entity_poly.pdbx_strand_id
1 'polypeptide(L)'
;MRRISLIILVLILCAIGLREVSRSTTWQIMGDLIHHGDRNQKVIALTFDDGPTAKYTAEILEILKAHQVPATFFLIGKFVDERPQSVAQIAQHGHEIGNHSYSHKRMALRTPAWIRTELIKTDQAIRHVGYTGPIQFRPPFGRKLLMLPYVLSSDNRTTYMWSLAPEADLGTDATADQIAHYTINATKPGDILLLHLMYSHRDQVRAALPQIIIGLKSQGYTFVTLSNLPL
;
A
#
# COMPACT_ATOMS: atom_id res chain seq x y z
N MET A 1 -38.67 5.65 -26.77
CA MET A 1 -37.59 4.62 -26.73
C MET A 1 -36.20 5.21 -26.94
N ARG A 2 -35.83 5.88 -28.06
CA ARG A 2 -34.47 6.42 -28.31
C ARG A 2 -33.91 7.33 -27.19
N ARG A 3 -34.73 8.23 -26.59
CA ARG A 3 -34.28 9.13 -25.52
C ARG A 3 -33.96 8.39 -24.22
N ILE A 4 -34.73 7.35 -23.88
CA ILE A 4 -34.47 6.51 -22.70
C ILE A 4 -33.19 5.72 -22.89
N SER A 5 -32.96 5.17 -24.09
CA SER A 5 -31.73 4.44 -24.40
C SER A 5 -30.48 5.33 -24.32
N LEU A 6 -30.58 6.59 -24.74
CA LEU A 6 -29.48 7.56 -24.62
C LEU A 6 -29.17 7.91 -23.16
N ILE A 7 -30.18 8.12 -22.33
CA ILE A 7 -30.01 8.41 -20.90
C ILE A 7 -29.32 7.21 -20.20
N ILE A 8 -29.79 6.00 -20.47
CA ILE A 8 -29.17 4.77 -19.90
C ILE A 8 -27.70 4.66 -20.33
N LEU A 9 -27.41 4.90 -21.61
CA LEU A 9 -26.02 4.87 -22.10
C LEU A 9 -25.14 5.89 -21.38
N VAL A 10 -25.61 7.13 -21.21
CA VAL A 10 -24.87 8.18 -20.47
C VAL A 10 -24.62 7.77 -19.02
N LEU A 11 -25.62 7.23 -18.33
CA LEU A 11 -25.47 6.76 -16.96
C LEU A 11 -24.44 5.62 -16.84
N ILE A 12 -24.42 4.69 -17.80
CA ILE A 12 -23.44 3.61 -17.85
C ILE A 12 -22.02 4.20 -18.05
N LEU A 13 -21.84 5.12 -19.00
CA LEU A 13 -20.55 5.74 -19.26
C LEU A 13 -20.07 6.55 -18.03
N CYS A 14 -20.95 7.29 -17.36
CA CYS A 14 -20.64 7.98 -16.11
C CYS A 14 -20.21 6.99 -15.02
N ALA A 15 -20.92 5.88 -14.85
CA ALA A 15 -20.58 4.87 -13.86
C ALA A 15 -19.21 4.22 -14.14
N ILE A 16 -18.89 3.95 -15.42
CA ILE A 16 -17.58 3.46 -15.84
C ILE A 16 -16.50 4.50 -15.53
N GLY A 17 -16.72 5.76 -15.91
CA GLY A 17 -15.78 6.86 -15.62
C GLY A 17 -15.50 7.01 -14.12
N LEU A 18 -16.54 7.04 -13.29
CA LEU A 18 -16.40 7.09 -11.84
C LEU A 18 -15.64 5.87 -11.26
N ARG A 19 -15.88 4.69 -11.82
CA ARG A 19 -15.17 3.48 -11.44
C ARG A 19 -13.66 3.60 -11.73
N GLU A 20 -13.29 4.08 -12.92
CA GLU A 20 -11.87 4.25 -13.30
C GLU A 20 -11.18 5.33 -12.46
N VAL A 21 -11.84 6.47 -12.23
CA VAL A 21 -11.35 7.49 -11.29
C VAL A 21 -11.12 6.90 -9.88
N SER A 22 -12.07 6.10 -9.38
CA SER A 22 -11.94 5.46 -8.08
C SER A 22 -10.77 4.47 -8.00
N ARG A 23 -10.37 3.87 -9.11
CA ARG A 23 -9.33 2.83 -9.20
C ARG A 23 -7.95 3.36 -9.56
N SER A 24 -7.87 4.57 -10.11
CA SER A 24 -6.61 5.12 -10.60
C SER A 24 -5.54 5.11 -9.49
N THR A 25 -4.38 4.54 -9.79
CA THR A 25 -3.21 4.57 -8.90
C THR A 25 -2.36 5.82 -9.12
N THR A 26 -2.57 6.55 -10.21
CA THR A 26 -1.72 7.67 -10.65
C THR A 26 -2.38 9.03 -10.49
N TRP A 27 -3.69 9.06 -10.24
CA TRP A 27 -4.45 10.31 -10.21
C TRP A 27 -5.61 10.26 -9.20
N GLN A 28 -5.96 11.41 -8.66
CA GLN A 28 -7.16 11.66 -7.84
C GLN A 28 -7.69 13.08 -8.05
N ILE A 29 -8.93 13.32 -7.63
CA ILE A 29 -9.65 14.56 -7.94
C ILE A 29 -9.06 15.78 -7.21
N MET A 30 -8.53 15.59 -6.00
CA MET A 30 -7.94 16.67 -5.19
C MET A 30 -6.93 16.12 -4.19
N GLY A 31 -6.03 17.00 -3.71
CA GLY A 31 -4.95 16.67 -2.78
C GLY A 31 -3.83 15.89 -3.47
N ASP A 32 -2.78 15.61 -2.72
CA ASP A 32 -1.57 14.98 -3.23
C ASP A 32 -1.72 13.46 -3.30
N LEU A 33 -1.21 12.89 -4.40
CA LEU A 33 -1.10 11.46 -4.61
C LEU A 33 0.31 11.14 -5.10
N ILE A 34 0.98 10.24 -4.38
CA ILE A 34 2.30 9.74 -4.73
C ILE A 34 2.18 8.25 -5.06
N HIS A 35 2.69 7.86 -6.24
CA HIS A 35 2.70 6.46 -6.70
C HIS A 35 4.09 5.98 -7.11
N HIS A 36 5.05 6.88 -7.26
CA HIS A 36 6.49 6.63 -7.40
C HIS A 36 7.29 7.84 -6.93
N GLY A 37 8.58 7.65 -6.70
CA GLY A 37 9.56 8.71 -6.45
C GLY A 37 10.32 9.13 -7.71
N ASP A 38 11.49 9.76 -7.51
CA ASP A 38 12.37 10.22 -8.57
C ASP A 38 12.86 9.08 -9.46
N ARG A 39 12.64 9.21 -10.76
CA ARG A 39 13.01 8.23 -11.79
C ARG A 39 14.50 8.25 -12.17
N ASN A 40 15.26 9.20 -11.67
CA ASN A 40 16.70 9.33 -11.96
C ASN A 40 17.60 8.59 -10.96
N GLN A 41 17.03 8.11 -9.85
CA GLN A 41 17.78 7.45 -8.79
C GLN A 41 17.31 6.01 -8.64
N LYS A 42 18.24 5.04 -8.60
CA LYS A 42 17.94 3.64 -8.32
C LYS A 42 17.61 3.41 -6.84
N VAL A 43 16.61 4.16 -6.35
CA VAL A 43 16.05 4.06 -5.01
C VAL A 43 14.60 3.60 -5.13
N ILE A 44 14.17 2.66 -4.31
CA ILE A 44 12.80 2.10 -4.33
C ILE A 44 12.27 1.95 -2.92
N ALA A 45 10.95 2.03 -2.77
CA ALA A 45 10.26 1.73 -1.52
C ALA A 45 9.57 0.36 -1.60
N LEU A 46 9.96 -0.56 -0.72
CA LEU A 46 9.25 -1.83 -0.55
C LEU A 46 8.13 -1.64 0.45
N THR A 47 6.89 -1.91 0.04
CA THR A 47 5.72 -1.66 0.89
C THR A 47 4.83 -2.90 0.99
N PHE A 48 4.28 -3.13 2.18
CA PHE A 48 3.41 -4.25 2.48
C PHE A 48 2.08 -3.74 3.00
N ASP A 49 0.99 -4.21 2.41
CA ASP A 49 -0.35 -3.90 2.86
C ASP A 49 -0.91 -5.02 3.74
N ASP A 50 -1.92 -4.65 4.54
CA ASP A 50 -2.63 -5.53 5.46
C ASP A 50 -1.81 -5.93 6.72
N GLY A 51 -2.36 -6.86 7.52
CA GLY A 51 -1.74 -7.25 8.78
C GLY A 51 -1.91 -6.19 9.89
N PRO A 52 -1.14 -6.32 10.98
CA PRO A 52 -0.15 -7.37 11.22
C PRO A 52 -0.76 -8.74 11.54
N THR A 53 0.05 -9.78 11.39
CA THR A 53 -0.23 -11.12 11.93
C THR A 53 0.97 -11.58 12.76
N ALA A 54 0.74 -12.38 13.80
CA ALA A 54 1.85 -12.80 14.65
C ALA A 54 2.91 -13.61 13.87
N LYS A 55 2.45 -14.63 13.13
CA LYS A 55 3.33 -15.55 12.40
C LYS A 55 4.05 -14.87 11.24
N TYR A 56 3.31 -14.27 10.32
CA TYR A 56 3.90 -13.78 9.06
C TYR A 56 4.65 -12.47 9.25
N THR A 57 4.28 -11.63 10.23
CA THR A 57 5.07 -10.45 10.57
C THR A 57 6.48 -10.84 11.01
N ALA A 58 6.62 -11.83 11.93
CA ALA A 58 7.93 -12.29 12.39
C ALA A 58 8.76 -12.87 11.23
N GLU A 59 8.16 -13.71 10.38
CA GLU A 59 8.82 -14.30 9.21
C GLU A 59 9.37 -13.21 8.26
N ILE A 60 8.55 -12.20 7.96
CA ILE A 60 8.94 -11.10 7.08
C ILE A 60 10.06 -10.26 7.70
N LEU A 61 9.98 -9.97 8.99
CA LEU A 61 11.02 -9.21 9.70
C LEU A 61 12.36 -9.92 9.70
N GLU A 62 12.39 -11.25 9.84
CA GLU A 62 13.63 -12.02 9.73
C GLU A 62 14.23 -11.95 8.31
N ILE A 63 13.41 -12.02 7.26
CA ILE A 63 13.88 -11.85 5.88
C ILE A 63 14.47 -10.46 5.68
N LEU A 64 13.76 -9.41 6.07
CA LEU A 64 14.21 -8.02 5.90
C LEU A 64 15.51 -7.76 6.69
N LYS A 65 15.61 -8.29 7.89
CA LYS A 65 16.80 -8.20 8.75
C LYS A 65 18.00 -8.91 8.13
N ALA A 66 17.81 -10.14 7.63
CA ALA A 66 18.88 -10.92 6.98
C ALA A 66 19.46 -10.19 5.76
N HIS A 67 18.63 -9.44 5.06
CA HIS A 67 19.04 -8.67 3.89
C HIS A 67 19.32 -7.19 4.17
N GLN A 68 19.16 -6.71 5.42
CA GLN A 68 19.34 -5.30 5.81
C GLN A 68 18.52 -4.34 4.93
N VAL A 69 17.24 -4.61 4.77
CA VAL A 69 16.31 -3.82 3.94
C VAL A 69 15.24 -3.19 4.80
N PRO A 70 15.12 -1.85 4.80
CA PRO A 70 13.98 -1.18 5.39
C PRO A 70 12.75 -1.32 4.49
N ALA A 71 11.56 -1.28 5.09
CA ALA A 71 10.28 -1.35 4.38
C ALA A 71 9.22 -0.51 5.07
N THR A 72 8.08 -0.28 4.40
CA THR A 72 6.92 0.40 4.96
C THR A 72 5.74 -0.56 5.03
N PHE A 73 5.11 -0.65 6.20
CA PHE A 73 3.98 -1.53 6.47
C PHE A 73 2.71 -0.69 6.63
N PHE A 74 1.78 -0.78 5.71
CA PHE A 74 0.44 -0.18 5.82
C PHE A 74 -0.48 -1.13 6.57
N LEU A 75 -0.70 -0.85 7.86
CA LEU A 75 -1.38 -1.76 8.77
C LEU A 75 -2.86 -1.41 8.96
N ILE A 76 -3.69 -2.44 9.11
CA ILE A 76 -5.11 -2.32 9.43
C ILE A 76 -5.26 -2.04 10.92
N GLY A 77 -5.86 -0.91 11.29
CA GLY A 77 -5.94 -0.43 12.68
C GLY A 77 -6.55 -1.45 13.65
N LYS A 78 -7.60 -2.17 13.24
CA LYS A 78 -8.18 -3.25 14.03
C LYS A 78 -7.14 -4.33 14.37
N PHE A 79 -6.27 -4.69 13.45
CA PHE A 79 -5.23 -5.69 13.69
C PHE A 79 -4.04 -5.13 14.47
N VAL A 80 -3.82 -3.80 14.42
CA VAL A 80 -2.87 -3.12 15.32
C VAL A 80 -3.32 -3.27 16.77
N ASP A 81 -4.59 -3.00 17.09
CA ASP A 81 -5.16 -3.16 18.43
C ASP A 81 -5.09 -4.62 18.91
N GLU A 82 -5.38 -5.58 18.02
CA GLU A 82 -5.35 -7.00 18.35
C GLU A 82 -3.94 -7.57 18.56
N ARG A 83 -2.90 -6.95 17.94
CA ARG A 83 -1.52 -7.49 17.89
C ARG A 83 -0.46 -6.42 18.12
N PRO A 84 -0.53 -5.67 19.24
CA PRO A 84 0.38 -4.55 19.49
C PRO A 84 1.86 -4.98 19.54
N GLN A 85 2.16 -6.22 19.98
CA GLN A 85 3.53 -6.74 20.01
C GLN A 85 4.14 -6.85 18.61
N SER A 86 3.36 -7.35 17.62
CA SER A 86 3.83 -7.43 16.23
C SER A 86 4.13 -6.05 15.64
N VAL A 87 3.32 -5.04 15.99
CA VAL A 87 3.53 -3.65 15.55
C VAL A 87 4.78 -3.07 16.20
N ALA A 88 4.97 -3.30 17.50
CA ALA A 88 6.17 -2.88 18.20
C ALA A 88 7.44 -3.49 17.58
N GLN A 89 7.41 -4.77 17.21
CA GLN A 89 8.51 -5.43 16.50
C GLN A 89 8.82 -4.76 15.15
N ILE A 90 7.80 -4.43 14.34
CA ILE A 90 8.00 -3.70 13.08
C ILE A 90 8.76 -2.39 13.33
N ALA A 91 8.33 -1.61 14.32
CA ALA A 91 8.96 -0.34 14.68
C ALA A 91 10.40 -0.52 15.20
N GLN A 92 10.64 -1.50 16.09
CA GLN A 92 11.95 -1.81 16.68
C GLN A 92 12.98 -2.24 15.64
N HIS A 93 12.55 -2.88 14.54
CA HIS A 93 13.43 -3.24 13.43
C HIS A 93 13.68 -2.08 12.45
N GLY A 94 13.21 -0.86 12.76
CA GLY A 94 13.48 0.32 11.95
C GLY A 94 12.61 0.46 10.71
N HIS A 95 11.50 -0.27 10.62
CA HIS A 95 10.56 -0.15 9.52
C HIS A 95 9.55 0.98 9.76
N GLU A 96 9.03 1.54 8.68
CA GLU A 96 7.97 2.55 8.72
C GLU A 96 6.60 1.89 8.82
N ILE A 97 5.69 2.54 9.58
CA ILE A 97 4.32 2.08 9.76
C ILE A 97 3.38 3.12 9.17
N GLY A 98 2.53 2.68 8.24
CA GLY A 98 1.49 3.47 7.62
C GLY A 98 0.08 3.03 8.05
N ASN A 99 -0.88 3.88 7.77
CA ASN A 99 -2.30 3.71 8.05
C ASN A 99 -3.02 3.10 6.85
N HIS A 100 -3.64 1.92 7.02
CA HIS A 100 -4.44 1.23 6.00
C HIS A 100 -5.92 1.17 6.38
N SER A 101 -6.45 2.25 6.99
CA SER A 101 -7.76 2.36 7.63
C SER A 101 -7.95 1.40 8.82
N TYR A 102 -8.98 1.65 9.62
CA TYR A 102 -9.23 0.85 10.82
C TYR A 102 -9.90 -0.49 10.52
N SER A 103 -10.95 -0.48 9.68
CA SER A 103 -11.77 -1.66 9.41
C SER A 103 -11.48 -2.34 8.07
N HIS A 104 -10.55 -1.80 7.27
CA HIS A 104 -10.23 -2.25 5.91
C HIS A 104 -11.46 -2.30 4.98
N LYS A 105 -12.45 -1.45 5.19
CA LYS A 105 -13.60 -1.32 4.29
C LYS A 105 -13.29 -0.35 3.16
N ARG A 106 -13.91 -0.55 2.00
CA ARG A 106 -13.81 0.40 0.88
C ARG A 106 -14.23 1.79 1.32
N MET A 107 -13.37 2.79 1.10
CA MET A 107 -13.56 4.18 1.53
C MET A 107 -14.24 5.04 0.46
N ALA A 108 -14.33 4.58 -0.79
CA ALA A 108 -15.15 5.21 -1.80
C ALA A 108 -16.64 5.25 -1.38
N LEU A 109 -17.33 6.32 -1.66
CA LEU A 109 -18.76 6.54 -1.32
C LEU A 109 -19.06 6.53 0.20
N ARG A 110 -18.08 6.87 1.04
CA ARG A 110 -18.27 7.04 2.49
C ARG A 110 -18.38 8.52 2.85
N THR A 111 -19.02 8.79 4.00
CA THR A 111 -19.12 10.17 4.53
C THR A 111 -17.77 10.65 5.06
N PRO A 112 -17.49 11.98 5.04
CA PRO A 112 -16.27 12.54 5.61
C PRO A 112 -16.06 12.16 7.08
N ALA A 113 -17.13 12.16 7.88
CA ALA A 113 -17.07 11.79 9.30
C ALA A 113 -16.62 10.34 9.50
N TRP A 114 -17.17 9.40 8.71
CA TRP A 114 -16.78 8.01 8.77
C TRP A 114 -15.31 7.84 8.35
N ILE A 115 -14.88 8.51 7.27
CA ILE A 115 -13.49 8.47 6.79
C ILE A 115 -12.53 8.96 7.87
N ARG A 116 -12.81 10.13 8.49
CA ARG A 116 -11.97 10.64 9.59
C ARG A 116 -11.91 9.68 10.77
N THR A 117 -13.02 9.04 11.12
CA THR A 117 -13.04 8.03 12.18
C THR A 117 -12.10 6.85 11.87
N GLU A 118 -12.11 6.33 10.66
CA GLU A 118 -11.20 5.26 10.22
C GLU A 118 -9.73 5.68 10.31
N LEU A 119 -9.41 6.89 9.84
CA LEU A 119 -8.04 7.41 9.86
C LEU A 119 -7.55 7.63 11.30
N ILE A 120 -8.33 8.36 12.11
CA ILE A 120 -7.96 8.74 13.48
C ILE A 120 -7.80 7.50 14.37
N LYS A 121 -8.72 6.55 14.30
CA LYS A 121 -8.64 5.31 15.10
C LYS A 121 -7.37 4.52 14.77
N THR A 122 -7.00 4.42 13.50
CA THR A 122 -5.79 3.72 13.10
C THR A 122 -4.54 4.46 13.56
N ASP A 123 -4.49 5.79 13.38
CA ASP A 123 -3.36 6.58 13.86
C ASP A 123 -3.19 6.46 15.38
N GLN A 124 -4.29 6.51 16.13
CA GLN A 124 -4.29 6.34 17.58
C GLN A 124 -3.78 4.94 17.99
N ALA A 125 -4.25 3.89 17.34
CA ALA A 125 -3.77 2.53 17.57
C ALA A 125 -2.26 2.41 17.33
N ILE A 126 -1.75 2.96 16.21
CA ILE A 126 -0.32 2.97 15.89
C ILE A 126 0.47 3.79 16.93
N ARG A 127 -0.02 4.95 17.35
CA ARG A 127 0.62 5.76 18.38
C ARG A 127 0.62 5.10 19.75
N HIS A 128 -0.44 4.38 20.09
CA HIS A 128 -0.58 3.68 21.37
C HIS A 128 0.49 2.60 21.59
N VAL A 129 0.97 1.98 20.53
CA VAL A 129 2.10 1.01 20.60
C VAL A 129 3.48 1.68 20.67
N GLY A 130 3.55 3.01 20.76
CA GLY A 130 4.79 3.78 20.93
C GLY A 130 5.48 4.16 19.61
N TYR A 131 4.87 3.96 18.44
CA TYR A 131 5.46 4.43 17.20
C TYR A 131 5.41 5.95 17.09
N THR A 132 6.57 6.59 16.88
CA THR A 132 6.72 8.07 16.82
C THR A 132 7.01 8.59 15.43
N GLY A 133 7.33 7.71 14.46
CA GLY A 133 7.64 8.08 13.07
C GLY A 133 6.42 8.63 12.30
N PRO A 134 6.60 9.06 11.05
CA PRO A 134 5.52 9.50 10.19
C PRO A 134 4.52 8.36 9.94
N ILE A 135 3.23 8.70 9.83
CA ILE A 135 2.17 7.73 9.49
C ILE A 135 1.59 8.12 8.14
N GLN A 136 2.12 7.51 7.09
CA GLN A 136 1.62 7.67 5.74
C GLN A 136 0.28 6.95 5.57
N PHE A 137 -0.52 7.31 4.56
CA PHE A 137 -1.82 6.68 4.34
C PHE A 137 -1.92 6.05 2.96
N ARG A 138 -2.44 4.82 2.93
CA ARG A 138 -2.84 4.12 1.70
C ARG A 138 -4.27 3.63 1.82
N PRO A 139 -5.16 3.93 0.84
CA PRO A 139 -6.54 3.48 0.90
C PRO A 139 -6.68 1.99 0.65
N PRO A 140 -7.52 1.27 1.42
CA PRO A 140 -7.86 -0.12 1.15
C PRO A 140 -8.30 -0.35 -0.30
N PHE A 141 -7.80 -1.42 -0.91
CA PHE A 141 -8.05 -1.78 -2.32
C PHE A 141 -7.61 -0.69 -3.33
N GLY A 142 -6.85 0.32 -2.93
CA GLY A 142 -6.56 1.50 -3.74
C GLY A 142 -7.78 2.34 -4.09
N ARG A 143 -8.92 2.14 -3.41
CA ARG A 143 -10.21 2.75 -3.78
C ARG A 143 -10.44 4.10 -3.12
N LYS A 144 -10.55 5.11 -3.95
CA LYS A 144 -10.88 6.48 -3.58
C LYS A 144 -11.84 7.06 -4.62
N LEU A 145 -12.55 8.13 -4.30
CA LEU A 145 -13.40 8.82 -5.27
C LEU A 145 -13.42 10.33 -4.96
N LEU A 146 -14.39 10.84 -4.22
CA LEU A 146 -14.53 12.27 -3.90
C LEU A 146 -14.19 12.54 -2.43
N MET A 147 -14.93 11.91 -1.52
CA MET A 147 -14.88 12.25 -0.11
C MET A 147 -13.57 11.86 0.57
N LEU A 148 -12.91 10.79 0.15
CA LEU A 148 -11.61 10.42 0.69
C LEU A 148 -10.51 11.43 0.30
N PRO A 149 -10.29 11.76 -0.98
CA PRO A 149 -9.36 12.83 -1.37
C PRO A 149 -9.68 14.18 -0.71
N TYR A 150 -10.97 14.54 -0.58
CA TYR A 150 -11.38 15.76 0.13
C TYR A 150 -10.94 15.77 1.59
N VAL A 151 -11.18 14.69 2.34
CA VAL A 151 -10.77 14.58 3.75
C VAL A 151 -9.25 14.62 3.87
N LEU A 152 -8.54 13.84 3.06
CA LEU A 152 -7.06 13.80 3.11
C LEU A 152 -6.46 15.16 2.80
N SER A 153 -6.95 15.86 1.76
CA SER A 153 -6.51 17.21 1.40
C SER A 153 -6.80 18.22 2.52
N SER A 154 -7.99 18.14 3.14
CA SER A 154 -8.35 19.01 4.28
C SER A 154 -7.45 18.81 5.50
N ASP A 155 -6.97 17.60 5.69
CA ASP A 155 -6.17 17.19 6.84
C ASP A 155 -4.64 17.19 6.49
N ASN A 156 -4.25 17.79 5.34
CA ASN A 156 -2.88 17.85 4.80
C ASN A 156 -2.21 16.47 4.74
N ARG A 157 -2.97 15.45 4.34
CA ARG A 157 -2.47 14.07 4.20
C ARG A 157 -2.33 13.69 2.73
N THR A 158 -1.18 13.15 2.38
CA THR A 158 -0.90 12.58 1.05
C THR A 158 -1.47 11.18 0.93
N THR A 159 -2.02 10.86 -0.25
CA THR A 159 -2.39 9.50 -0.63
C THR A 159 -1.19 8.79 -1.22
N TYR A 160 -0.76 7.67 -0.62
CA TYR A 160 0.30 6.85 -1.19
C TYR A 160 -0.28 5.64 -1.91
N MET A 161 0.05 5.52 -3.18
CA MET A 161 -0.31 4.39 -4.02
C MET A 161 0.95 3.55 -4.32
N TRP A 162 1.00 2.91 -5.45
CA TRP A 162 2.10 2.08 -5.91
C TRP A 162 2.26 2.21 -7.43
N SER A 163 3.44 1.90 -7.92
CA SER A 163 3.75 1.84 -9.36
C SER A 163 3.93 0.41 -9.87
N LEU A 164 4.19 -0.56 -8.98
CA LEU A 164 4.32 -1.97 -9.34
C LEU A 164 3.67 -2.86 -8.26
N ALA A 165 2.78 -3.76 -8.69
CA ALA A 165 2.08 -4.72 -7.85
C ALA A 165 2.08 -6.11 -8.51
N PRO A 166 3.16 -6.89 -8.40
CA PRO A 166 3.37 -8.14 -9.15
C PRO A 166 2.23 -9.15 -9.03
N GLU A 167 1.63 -9.23 -7.84
CA GLU A 167 0.51 -10.14 -7.57
C GLU A 167 -0.76 -9.78 -8.35
N ALA A 168 -0.99 -8.48 -8.58
CA ALA A 168 -2.12 -8.00 -9.36
C ALA A 168 -1.91 -8.23 -10.87
N ASP A 169 -0.65 -8.15 -11.30
CA ASP A 169 -0.26 -8.26 -12.70
C ASP A 169 -0.20 -9.73 -13.17
N LEU A 170 0.29 -10.62 -12.30
CA LEU A 170 0.47 -12.05 -12.61
C LEU A 170 -0.73 -12.93 -12.21
N GLY A 171 -1.57 -12.46 -11.28
CA GLY A 171 -2.67 -13.25 -10.72
C GLY A 171 -2.25 -14.20 -9.59
N THR A 172 -3.23 -14.98 -9.09
CA THR A 172 -3.09 -15.77 -7.85
C THR A 172 -2.28 -17.06 -7.98
N ASP A 173 -2.10 -17.54 -9.20
CA ASP A 173 -1.48 -18.86 -9.47
C ASP A 173 0.03 -18.76 -9.77
N ALA A 174 0.58 -17.54 -9.73
CA ALA A 174 1.99 -17.30 -10.00
C ALA A 174 2.88 -17.94 -8.92
N THR A 175 3.93 -18.62 -9.36
CA THR A 175 4.94 -19.20 -8.46
C THR A 175 5.89 -18.12 -7.92
N ALA A 176 6.61 -18.44 -6.84
CA ALA A 176 7.61 -17.55 -6.25
C ALA A 176 8.62 -17.07 -7.28
N ASP A 177 9.13 -17.97 -8.13
CA ASP A 177 10.10 -17.64 -9.16
C ASP A 177 9.53 -16.71 -10.23
N GLN A 178 8.27 -16.91 -10.63
CA GLN A 178 7.60 -16.03 -11.59
C GLN A 178 7.40 -14.63 -11.00
N ILE A 179 6.96 -14.54 -9.74
CA ILE A 179 6.77 -13.28 -9.01
C ILE A 179 8.13 -12.55 -8.89
N ALA A 180 9.17 -13.24 -8.48
CA ALA A 180 10.50 -12.65 -8.33
C ALA A 180 11.04 -12.17 -9.67
N HIS A 181 11.02 -13.01 -10.70
CA HIS A 181 11.52 -12.68 -12.04
C HIS A 181 10.77 -11.47 -12.64
N TYR A 182 9.45 -11.48 -12.56
CA TYR A 182 8.63 -10.35 -13.03
C TYR A 182 8.98 -9.06 -12.29
N THR A 183 9.03 -9.10 -10.95
CA THR A 183 9.32 -7.93 -10.13
C THR A 183 10.69 -7.35 -10.44
N ILE A 184 11.73 -8.19 -10.52
CA ILE A 184 13.09 -7.76 -10.80
C ILE A 184 13.22 -7.09 -12.17
N ASN A 185 12.52 -7.62 -13.19
CA ASN A 185 12.59 -7.09 -14.56
C ASN A 185 11.70 -5.87 -14.78
N ALA A 186 10.56 -5.77 -14.09
CA ALA A 186 9.60 -4.67 -14.25
C ALA A 186 9.96 -3.44 -13.40
N THR A 187 10.76 -3.60 -12.34
CA THR A 187 11.11 -2.51 -11.42
C THR A 187 11.91 -1.41 -12.12
N LYS A 188 11.49 -0.17 -11.88
CA LYS A 188 12.14 1.05 -12.36
C LYS A 188 12.62 1.90 -11.18
N PRO A 189 13.63 2.78 -11.38
CA PRO A 189 14.02 3.75 -10.37
C PRO A 189 12.80 4.51 -9.82
N GLY A 190 12.79 4.76 -8.52
CA GLY A 190 11.71 5.45 -7.84
C GLY A 190 10.45 4.61 -7.57
N ASP A 191 10.40 3.33 -7.93
CA ASP A 191 9.19 2.53 -7.74
C ASP A 191 8.79 2.37 -6.28
N ILE A 192 7.48 2.40 -6.06
CA ILE A 192 6.83 1.95 -4.84
C ILE A 192 6.26 0.56 -5.15
N LEU A 193 6.89 -0.47 -4.58
CA LEU A 193 6.49 -1.87 -4.75
C LEU A 193 5.42 -2.23 -3.73
N LEU A 194 4.30 -2.78 -4.18
CA LEU A 194 3.24 -3.30 -3.31
C LEU A 194 3.25 -4.82 -3.30
N LEU A 195 3.32 -5.41 -2.10
CA LEU A 195 3.15 -6.84 -1.86
C LEU A 195 2.18 -7.08 -0.69
N HIS A 196 1.40 -8.17 -0.75
CA HIS A 196 0.54 -8.63 0.33
C HIS A 196 1.11 -9.94 0.89
N LEU A 197 1.77 -9.87 2.04
CA LEU A 197 2.50 -11.00 2.64
C LEU A 197 1.80 -11.62 3.85
N MET A 198 0.79 -10.92 4.40
CA MET A 198 0.23 -11.19 5.73
C MET A 198 -0.85 -12.28 5.76
N TYR A 199 -1.21 -12.89 4.61
CA TYR A 199 -2.23 -13.94 4.55
C TYR A 199 -1.63 -15.33 4.35
N SER A 200 -2.33 -16.36 4.84
CA SER A 200 -1.88 -17.76 4.75
C SER A 200 -1.69 -18.24 3.31
N HIS A 201 -2.55 -17.79 2.41
CA HIS A 201 -2.52 -18.14 0.98
C HIS A 201 -1.50 -17.31 0.16
N ARG A 202 -0.61 -16.57 0.83
CA ARG A 202 0.45 -15.75 0.19
C ARG A 202 1.86 -16.33 0.38
N ASP A 203 1.96 -17.63 0.50
CA ASP A 203 3.23 -18.36 0.65
C ASP A 203 4.17 -18.14 -0.53
N GLN A 204 3.66 -18.13 -1.77
CA GLN A 204 4.47 -17.87 -2.97
C GLN A 204 5.05 -16.46 -2.96
N VAL A 205 4.27 -15.45 -2.55
CA VAL A 205 4.75 -14.06 -2.46
C VAL A 205 5.82 -13.92 -1.38
N ARG A 206 5.63 -14.56 -0.21
CA ARG A 206 6.65 -14.59 0.85
C ARG A 206 7.92 -15.28 0.40
N ALA A 207 7.80 -16.41 -0.30
CA ALA A 207 8.96 -17.14 -0.84
C ALA A 207 9.71 -16.35 -1.93
N ALA A 208 9.00 -15.49 -2.68
CA ALA A 208 9.62 -14.60 -3.68
C ALA A 208 10.42 -13.44 -3.05
N LEU A 209 10.08 -13.01 -1.83
CA LEU A 209 10.65 -11.80 -1.22
C LEU A 209 12.19 -11.80 -1.14
N PRO A 210 12.87 -12.87 -0.66
CA PRO A 210 14.35 -12.91 -0.66
C PRO A 210 14.93 -12.77 -2.06
N GLN A 211 14.34 -13.43 -3.06
CA GLN A 211 14.82 -13.41 -4.45
C GLN A 211 14.66 -11.99 -5.04
N ILE A 212 13.54 -11.33 -4.79
CA ILE A 212 13.28 -9.93 -5.21
C ILE A 212 14.36 -9.02 -4.63
N ILE A 213 14.62 -9.12 -3.33
CA ILE A 213 15.60 -8.26 -2.65
C ILE A 213 17.01 -8.50 -3.23
N ILE A 214 17.43 -9.74 -3.35
CA ILE A 214 18.76 -10.09 -3.89
C ILE A 214 18.89 -9.60 -5.34
N GLY A 215 17.90 -9.87 -6.17
CA GLY A 215 17.91 -9.49 -7.58
C GLY A 215 17.96 -7.97 -7.78
N LEU A 216 17.15 -7.21 -7.05
CA LEU A 216 17.16 -5.75 -7.15
C LEU A 216 18.45 -5.13 -6.60
N LYS A 217 19.00 -5.66 -5.49
CA LYS A 217 20.32 -5.23 -5.00
C LYS A 217 21.43 -5.51 -6.02
N SER A 218 21.40 -6.65 -6.71
CA SER A 218 22.38 -6.97 -7.74
C SER A 218 22.32 -6.02 -8.95
N GLN A 219 21.14 -5.43 -9.21
CA GLN A 219 20.94 -4.39 -10.22
C GLN A 219 21.29 -2.97 -9.72
N GLY A 220 21.77 -2.85 -8.47
CA GLY A 220 22.18 -1.58 -7.88
C GLY A 220 21.05 -0.74 -7.28
N TYR A 221 19.89 -1.33 -7.00
CA TYR A 221 18.83 -0.64 -6.28
C TYR A 221 19.10 -0.55 -4.78
N THR A 222 18.80 0.62 -4.22
CA THR A 222 18.78 0.88 -2.77
C THR A 222 17.33 0.87 -2.28
N PHE A 223 17.09 0.20 -1.18
CA PHE A 223 15.77 0.15 -0.53
C PHE A 223 15.68 1.21 0.57
N VAL A 224 14.58 1.93 0.59
CA VAL A 224 14.29 2.94 1.62
C VAL A 224 12.85 2.78 2.14
N THR A 225 12.56 3.39 3.28
CA THR A 225 11.16 3.57 3.70
C THR A 225 10.48 4.60 2.80
N LEU A 226 9.16 4.59 2.79
CA LEU A 226 8.39 5.49 1.92
C LEU A 226 8.66 6.97 2.21
N SER A 227 8.84 7.34 3.49
CA SER A 227 9.18 8.72 3.88
C SER A 227 10.59 9.16 3.44
N ASN A 228 11.47 8.22 3.12
CA ASN A 228 12.83 8.48 2.64
C ASN A 228 12.95 8.30 1.11
N LEU A 229 11.86 8.01 0.42
CA LEU A 229 11.87 7.91 -1.03
C LEU A 229 12.02 9.31 -1.63
N PRO A 230 13.07 9.59 -2.45
CA PRO A 230 13.18 10.85 -3.17
C PRO A 230 11.97 11.07 -4.10
N LEU A 231 11.39 12.28 -4.06
CA LEU A 231 10.21 12.65 -4.85
C LEU A 231 10.57 13.60 -5.97
#